data_c6fe832d4e7df278bc00ad5d64396e83
#
_entry.id   c6fe832d4e7df278bc00ad5d64396e83
#
_cell.length_a   1.000
_cell.length_b   1.000
_cell.length_c   1.000
_cell.angle_alpha   90.00
_cell.angle_beta   90.00
_cell.angle_gamma   90.00
#
_symmetry.space_group_name_H-M   'P 1'
#
loop_
_entity.id
_entity.type
_entity.pdbx_description
1 polymer ?
#
loop_
_entity_poly.entity_id
_entity_poly.type
_entity_poly.pdbx_seq_one_letter_code
_entity_poly.pdbx_strand_id
1 'polypeptide(L)'
;MNKSPLLFKGLISIGIFTLFAVLGMLHLGVQYIDPSFAALWYPYEIGLAVTAVALWYTLLRKEIALNFSINFNKDFFITLPIVLIPLLLLVYVLFTSETLENEKLAMFFATSVAVGIAEELTFRVAGYRVLLATGSSVKKAILLSALLFSLFHLSNIAAGQGVEIISQLAITFMMGVVLAYIYYKTESILYVIIIHFMWDLSLFIVTAFTNADSLLNAVSIPIVIGYFIWAMKNVLKLKK
;
A
#
# COMPACT_ATOMS: atom_id res chain seq x y z
N MET A 1 8.56 12.40 27.87
CA MET A 1 9.40 12.35 26.64
C MET A 1 9.04 13.50 25.72
N ASN A 2 10.01 14.20 25.17
CA ASN A 2 9.76 15.20 24.13
C ASN A 2 9.31 14.47 22.84
N LYS A 3 8.07 14.70 22.40
CA LYS A 3 7.44 13.97 21.27
C LYS A 3 7.86 14.53 19.89
N SER A 4 8.43 15.73 19.89
CA SER A 4 8.86 16.45 18.69
C SER A 4 9.91 15.67 17.84
N PRO A 5 10.96 15.05 18.43
CA PRO A 5 11.96 14.34 17.64
C PRO A 5 11.41 13.12 16.92
N LEU A 6 10.49 12.35 17.52
CA LEU A 6 9.91 11.16 16.89
C LEU A 6 9.01 11.53 15.70
N LEU A 7 8.18 12.58 15.87
CA LEU A 7 7.35 13.09 14.77
C LEU A 7 8.23 13.54 13.59
N PHE A 8 9.32 14.25 13.88
CA PHE A 8 10.27 14.69 12.86
C PHE A 8 10.93 13.53 12.12
N LYS A 9 11.34 12.46 12.84
CA LYS A 9 11.87 11.22 12.23
C LYS A 9 10.84 10.58 11.29
N GLY A 10 9.58 10.49 11.69
CA GLY A 10 8.51 9.97 10.84
C GLY A 10 8.31 10.79 9.57
N LEU A 11 8.25 12.13 9.69
CA LEU A 11 8.09 13.01 8.55
C LEU A 11 9.29 12.97 7.60
N ILE A 12 10.52 12.93 8.13
CA ILE A 12 11.73 12.73 7.32
C ILE A 12 11.68 11.40 6.57
N SER A 13 11.27 10.30 7.24
CA SER A 13 11.18 9.00 6.60
C SER A 13 10.22 9.03 5.40
N ILE A 14 9.03 9.61 5.57
CA ILE A 14 8.05 9.77 4.49
C ILE A 14 8.61 10.68 3.38
N GLY A 15 9.26 11.79 3.75
CA GLY A 15 9.83 12.74 2.79
C GLY A 15 10.95 12.13 1.94
N ILE A 16 11.89 11.39 2.56
CA ILE A 16 12.98 10.70 1.83
C ILE A 16 12.40 9.63 0.91
N PHE A 17 11.45 8.83 1.38
CA PHE A 17 10.76 7.82 0.60
C PHE A 17 10.08 8.42 -0.64
N THR A 18 9.29 9.49 -0.44
CA THR A 18 8.61 10.18 -1.54
C THR A 18 9.59 10.81 -2.52
N LEU A 19 10.66 11.44 -2.02
CA LEU A 19 11.69 12.03 -2.86
C LEU A 19 12.40 10.96 -3.72
N PHE A 20 12.70 9.81 -3.15
CA PHE A 20 13.29 8.70 -3.90
C PHE A 20 12.36 8.23 -5.05
N ALA A 21 11.06 8.09 -4.77
CA ALA A 21 10.09 7.72 -5.79
C ALA A 21 10.02 8.76 -6.93
N VAL A 22 9.89 10.05 -6.59
CA VAL A 22 9.81 11.14 -7.58
C VAL A 22 11.09 11.21 -8.44
N LEU A 23 12.26 11.16 -7.79
CA LEU A 23 13.54 11.19 -8.52
C LEU A 23 13.72 9.96 -9.40
N GLY A 24 13.30 8.78 -8.94
CA GLY A 24 13.32 7.56 -9.73
C GLY A 24 12.43 7.66 -10.98
N MET A 25 11.20 8.17 -10.84
CA MET A 25 10.29 8.38 -11.96
C MET A 25 10.82 9.40 -12.98
N LEU A 26 11.38 10.52 -12.50
CA LEU A 26 12.00 11.51 -13.35
C LEU A 26 13.24 10.95 -14.08
N HIS A 27 14.06 10.15 -13.39
CA HIS A 27 15.25 9.53 -13.98
C HIS A 27 14.89 8.49 -15.03
N LEU A 28 13.82 7.72 -14.80
CA LEU A 28 13.35 6.70 -15.73
C LEU A 28 12.91 7.32 -17.07
N GLY A 29 12.25 8.48 -17.02
CA GLY A 29 11.82 9.21 -18.21
C GLY A 29 10.78 8.51 -19.07
N VAL A 30 10.14 7.45 -18.54
CA VAL A 30 9.10 6.67 -19.22
C VAL A 30 7.75 7.02 -18.62
N GLN A 31 6.74 7.15 -19.48
CA GLN A 31 5.39 7.51 -19.04
C GLN A 31 4.75 6.35 -18.25
N TYR A 32 3.99 6.68 -17.23
CA TYR A 32 3.30 5.73 -16.35
C TYR A 32 2.38 4.75 -17.11
N ILE A 33 1.80 5.22 -18.24
CA ILE A 33 0.92 4.41 -19.10
C ILE A 33 1.68 3.56 -20.12
N ASP A 34 3.01 3.69 -20.21
CA ASP A 34 3.81 2.89 -21.15
C ASP A 34 3.82 1.41 -20.69
N PRO A 35 3.56 0.44 -21.58
CA PRO A 35 3.59 -0.98 -21.24
C PRO A 35 4.92 -1.47 -20.64
N SER A 36 6.03 -0.78 -20.96
CA SER A 36 7.35 -1.09 -20.39
C SER A 36 7.58 -0.52 -18.99
N PHE A 37 6.72 0.41 -18.53
CA PHE A 37 6.92 1.11 -17.25
C PHE A 37 7.12 0.14 -16.09
N ALA A 38 6.25 -0.85 -15.95
CA ALA A 38 6.33 -1.80 -14.83
C ALA A 38 7.68 -2.55 -14.79
N ALA A 39 8.19 -2.99 -15.96
CA ALA A 39 9.46 -3.69 -16.04
C ALA A 39 10.66 -2.78 -15.74
N LEU A 40 10.61 -1.53 -16.19
CA LEU A 40 11.66 -0.55 -15.97
C LEU A 40 11.61 0.04 -14.54
N TRP A 41 10.42 0.13 -13.95
CA TRP A 41 10.21 0.63 -12.60
C TRP A 41 10.51 -0.42 -11.51
N TYR A 42 10.46 -1.71 -11.82
CA TYR A 42 10.70 -2.80 -10.88
C TYR A 42 11.97 -2.64 -10.00
N PRO A 43 13.16 -2.27 -10.52
CA PRO A 43 14.34 -2.07 -9.67
C PRO A 43 14.18 -0.93 -8.67
N TYR A 44 13.40 0.11 -9.01
CA TYR A 44 13.13 1.23 -8.11
C TYR A 44 12.20 0.83 -6.97
N GLU A 45 11.24 -0.06 -7.22
CA GLU A 45 10.39 -0.62 -6.15
C GLU A 45 11.20 -1.42 -5.13
N ILE A 46 12.14 -2.22 -5.59
CA ILE A 46 13.11 -2.88 -4.68
C ILE A 46 13.92 -1.84 -3.90
N GLY A 47 14.38 -0.78 -4.56
CA GLY A 47 15.09 0.34 -3.93
C GLY A 47 14.23 1.05 -2.88
N LEU A 48 12.95 1.26 -3.15
CA LEU A 48 11.98 1.84 -2.21
C LEU A 48 11.77 0.93 -0.99
N ALA A 49 11.64 -0.39 -1.19
CA ALA A 49 11.52 -1.33 -0.08
C ALA A 49 12.76 -1.33 0.81
N VAL A 50 13.96 -1.37 0.21
CA VAL A 50 15.22 -1.27 0.95
C VAL A 50 15.32 0.06 1.70
N THR A 51 14.92 1.16 1.07
CA THR A 51 14.89 2.51 1.69
C THR A 51 13.94 2.54 2.89
N ALA A 52 12.73 2.03 2.77
CA ALA A 52 11.77 2.00 3.86
C ALA A 52 12.27 1.17 5.06
N VAL A 53 12.86 -0.01 4.80
CA VAL A 53 13.49 -0.85 5.84
C VAL A 53 14.67 -0.13 6.49
N ALA A 54 15.55 0.50 5.72
CA ALA A 54 16.69 1.25 6.23
C ALA A 54 16.26 2.45 7.10
N LEU A 55 15.23 3.20 6.69
CA LEU A 55 14.69 4.33 7.45
C LEU A 55 14.04 3.87 8.76
N TRP A 56 13.25 2.79 8.73
CA TRP A 56 12.74 2.21 9.97
C TRP A 56 13.89 1.77 10.88
N TYR A 57 14.85 1.00 10.37
CA TYR A 57 15.94 0.45 11.14
C TYR A 57 16.82 1.55 11.78
N THR A 58 17.14 2.59 11.03
CA THR A 58 18.05 3.66 11.50
C THR A 58 17.35 4.71 12.36
N LEU A 59 16.14 5.12 12.00
CA LEU A 59 15.46 6.26 12.61
C LEU A 59 14.39 5.86 13.64
N LEU A 60 13.66 4.76 13.42
CA LEU A 60 12.41 4.50 14.13
C LEU A 60 12.44 3.26 15.03
N ARG A 61 13.31 2.25 14.79
CA ARG A 61 13.27 0.94 15.48
C ARG A 61 13.35 1.00 17.00
N LYS A 62 14.00 2.02 17.54
CA LYS A 62 14.16 2.19 19.00
C LYS A 62 12.85 2.59 19.67
N GLU A 63 11.98 3.29 18.95
CA GLU A 63 10.70 3.82 19.45
C GLU A 63 9.49 3.05 18.93
N ILE A 64 9.61 2.45 17.73
CA ILE A 64 8.51 1.75 17.04
C ILE A 64 8.98 0.33 16.68
N ALA A 65 8.58 -0.63 17.48
CA ALA A 65 8.78 -2.05 17.19
C ALA A 65 7.78 -2.54 16.14
N LEU A 66 8.21 -3.48 15.29
CA LEU A 66 7.34 -4.18 14.34
C LEU A 66 6.77 -5.43 14.99
N ASN A 67 5.50 -5.70 14.74
CA ASN A 67 4.85 -6.95 15.09
C ASN A 67 4.49 -7.71 13.82
N PHE A 68 5.03 -8.91 13.68
CA PHE A 68 4.81 -9.82 12.54
C PHE A 68 3.82 -10.93 12.86
N SER A 69 3.24 -10.98 14.08
CA SER A 69 2.29 -12.02 14.48
C SER A 69 0.96 -11.84 13.78
N ILE A 70 0.40 -12.90 13.24
CA ILE A 70 -0.96 -12.92 12.70
C ILE A 70 -1.85 -13.64 13.72
N ASN A 71 -2.82 -12.93 14.29
CA ASN A 71 -3.79 -13.48 15.20
C ASN A 71 -5.09 -13.82 14.46
N PHE A 72 -5.47 -15.09 14.46
CA PHE A 72 -6.71 -15.59 13.83
C PHE A 72 -7.93 -15.29 14.69
N ASN A 73 -8.21 -14.00 14.89
CA ASN A 73 -9.35 -13.50 15.64
C ASN A 73 -10.51 -13.07 14.73
N LYS A 74 -11.60 -12.56 15.32
CA LYS A 74 -12.77 -12.09 14.56
C LYS A 74 -12.41 -11.03 13.50
N ASP A 75 -11.51 -10.11 13.83
CA ASP A 75 -11.12 -9.02 12.91
C ASP A 75 -10.33 -9.57 11.71
N PHE A 76 -9.49 -10.60 11.91
CA PHE A 76 -8.84 -11.34 10.83
C PHE A 76 -9.88 -11.94 9.86
N PHE A 77 -10.86 -12.69 10.39
CA PHE A 77 -11.86 -13.35 9.54
C PHE A 77 -12.76 -12.37 8.78
N ILE A 78 -13.09 -11.20 9.38
CA ILE A 78 -13.85 -10.15 8.68
C ILE A 78 -13.06 -9.58 7.50
N THR A 79 -11.74 -9.50 7.60
CA THR A 79 -10.88 -8.93 6.55
C THR A 79 -10.35 -9.97 5.56
N LEU A 80 -10.52 -11.26 5.86
CA LEU A 80 -10.07 -12.35 4.99
C LEU A 80 -10.55 -12.24 3.53
N PRO A 81 -11.80 -11.83 3.22
CA PRO A 81 -12.24 -11.65 1.83
C PRO A 81 -11.40 -10.67 1.01
N ILE A 82 -10.77 -9.66 1.65
CA ILE A 82 -9.84 -8.74 0.95
C ILE A 82 -8.62 -9.50 0.37
N VAL A 83 -8.22 -10.59 1.00
CA VAL A 83 -7.13 -11.45 0.53
C VAL A 83 -7.65 -12.53 -0.42
N LEU A 84 -8.78 -13.16 -0.08
CA LEU A 84 -9.32 -14.28 -0.85
C LEU A 84 -9.79 -13.88 -2.25
N ILE A 85 -10.37 -12.69 -2.41
CA ILE A 85 -10.87 -12.25 -3.72
C ILE A 85 -9.73 -12.00 -4.70
N PRO A 86 -8.67 -11.24 -4.37
CA PRO A 86 -7.47 -11.18 -5.18
C PRO A 86 -6.86 -12.55 -5.50
N LEU A 87 -6.82 -13.45 -4.53
CA LEU A 87 -6.34 -14.81 -4.73
C LEU A 87 -7.20 -15.59 -5.74
N LEU A 88 -8.53 -15.47 -5.67
CA LEU A 88 -9.43 -16.11 -6.64
C LEU A 88 -9.28 -15.53 -8.04
N LEU A 89 -9.08 -14.21 -8.16
CA LEU A 89 -8.78 -13.57 -9.45
C LEU A 89 -7.46 -14.06 -10.02
N LEU A 90 -6.43 -14.18 -9.18
CA LEU A 90 -5.14 -14.75 -9.58
C LEU A 90 -5.29 -16.19 -10.07
N VAL A 91 -5.98 -17.04 -9.32
CA VAL A 91 -6.26 -18.44 -9.72
C VAL A 91 -7.02 -18.46 -11.05
N TYR A 92 -8.04 -17.61 -11.22
CA TYR A 92 -8.78 -17.51 -12.48
C TYR A 92 -7.84 -17.23 -13.66
N VAL A 93 -6.95 -16.23 -13.54
CA VAL A 93 -5.99 -15.88 -14.61
C VAL A 93 -5.04 -17.05 -14.90
N LEU A 94 -4.52 -17.71 -13.89
CA LEU A 94 -3.61 -18.86 -14.05
C LEU A 94 -4.24 -20.03 -14.83
N PHE A 95 -5.56 -20.18 -14.73
CA PHE A 95 -6.28 -21.25 -15.44
C PHE A 95 -6.86 -20.83 -16.81
N THR A 96 -7.00 -19.54 -17.08
CA THR A 96 -7.66 -19.05 -18.30
C THR A 96 -6.73 -18.33 -19.27
N SER A 97 -5.56 -17.91 -18.83
CA SER A 97 -4.60 -17.22 -19.70
C SER A 97 -3.80 -18.22 -20.53
N GLU A 98 -3.77 -17.99 -21.85
CA GLU A 98 -3.00 -18.80 -22.81
C GLU A 98 -1.53 -18.34 -22.93
N THR A 99 -1.18 -17.18 -22.36
CA THR A 99 0.11 -16.48 -22.61
C THR A 99 0.85 -16.13 -21.32
N LEU A 100 0.86 -17.05 -20.34
CA LEU A 100 1.59 -16.80 -19.09
C LEU A 100 3.10 -16.85 -19.32
N GLU A 101 3.77 -15.73 -19.09
CA GLU A 101 5.22 -15.62 -19.11
C GLU A 101 5.79 -15.70 -17.69
N ASN A 102 6.53 -16.76 -17.36
CA ASN A 102 7.07 -16.99 -16.02
C ASN A 102 7.94 -15.83 -15.51
N GLU A 103 8.70 -15.20 -16.41
CA GLU A 103 9.54 -14.05 -16.05
C GLU A 103 8.71 -12.84 -15.61
N LYS A 104 7.63 -12.54 -16.33
CA LYS A 104 6.69 -11.47 -15.95
C LYS A 104 5.97 -11.79 -14.64
N LEU A 105 5.56 -13.04 -14.45
CA LEU A 105 4.95 -13.47 -13.19
C LEU A 105 5.90 -13.28 -12.00
N ALA A 106 7.16 -13.70 -12.13
CA ALA A 106 8.18 -13.52 -11.10
C ALA A 106 8.45 -12.03 -10.82
N MET A 107 8.52 -11.21 -11.85
CA MET A 107 8.68 -9.76 -11.73
C MET A 107 7.50 -9.13 -10.99
N PHE A 108 6.25 -9.41 -11.38
CA PHE A 108 5.07 -8.87 -10.71
C PHE A 108 4.96 -9.33 -9.26
N PHE A 109 5.29 -10.58 -8.98
CA PHE A 109 5.35 -11.09 -7.61
C PHE A 109 6.36 -10.29 -6.78
N ALA A 110 7.59 -10.15 -7.26
CA ALA A 110 8.65 -9.43 -6.55
C ALA A 110 8.32 -7.93 -6.39
N THR A 111 7.77 -7.30 -7.42
CA THR A 111 7.30 -5.91 -7.37
C THR A 111 6.22 -5.73 -6.30
N SER A 112 5.18 -6.56 -6.32
CA SER A 112 4.08 -6.47 -5.35
C SER A 112 4.53 -6.69 -3.91
N VAL A 113 5.48 -7.61 -3.67
CA VAL A 113 6.11 -7.78 -2.35
C VAL A 113 6.87 -6.51 -1.95
N ALA A 114 7.65 -5.95 -2.87
CA ALA A 114 8.43 -4.75 -2.61
C ALA A 114 7.54 -3.54 -2.30
N VAL A 115 6.48 -3.31 -3.09
CA VAL A 115 5.48 -2.25 -2.86
C VAL A 115 4.83 -2.42 -1.49
N GLY A 116 4.31 -3.62 -1.19
CA GLY A 116 3.67 -3.89 0.10
C GLY A 116 4.59 -3.61 1.30
N ILE A 117 5.86 -4.00 1.23
CA ILE A 117 6.87 -3.70 2.28
C ILE A 117 7.13 -2.19 2.35
N ALA A 118 7.44 -1.58 1.20
CA ALA A 118 7.82 -0.18 1.10
C ALA A 118 6.75 0.75 1.65
N GLU A 119 5.52 0.59 1.19
CA GLU A 119 4.43 1.50 1.51
C GLU A 119 3.85 1.24 2.89
N GLU A 120 3.73 -0.02 3.32
CA GLU A 120 3.23 -0.29 4.67
C GLU A 120 4.23 0.14 5.76
N LEU A 121 5.54 -0.04 5.58
CA LEU A 121 6.53 0.52 6.51
C LEU A 121 6.51 2.05 6.51
N THR A 122 6.32 2.68 5.37
CA THR A 122 6.29 4.14 5.28
C THR A 122 5.01 4.70 5.88
N PHE A 123 3.84 4.20 5.51
CA PHE A 123 2.59 4.85 5.90
C PHE A 123 1.98 4.27 7.19
N ARG A 124 2.17 2.98 7.49
CA ARG A 124 1.65 2.41 8.76
C ARG A 124 2.66 2.50 9.90
N VAL A 125 3.97 2.46 9.61
CA VAL A 125 4.97 2.58 10.67
C VAL A 125 5.41 4.04 10.84
N ALA A 126 6.01 4.67 9.83
CA ALA A 126 6.48 6.05 9.92
C ALA A 126 5.32 7.08 9.91
N GLY A 127 4.16 6.74 9.33
CA GLY A 127 2.94 7.55 9.41
C GLY A 127 2.12 7.25 10.67
N TYR A 128 1.28 6.21 10.62
CA TYR A 128 0.26 5.92 11.64
C TYR A 128 0.86 5.68 13.04
N ARG A 129 1.87 4.77 13.20
CA ARG A 129 2.44 4.44 14.52
C ARG A 129 3.17 5.64 15.14
N VAL A 130 3.88 6.42 14.36
CA VAL A 130 4.54 7.65 14.86
C VAL A 130 3.51 8.67 15.32
N LEU A 131 2.42 8.87 14.56
CA LEU A 131 1.34 9.77 14.96
C LEU A 131 0.71 9.34 16.30
N LEU A 132 0.46 8.05 16.50
CA LEU A 132 -0.02 7.52 17.78
C LEU A 132 0.98 7.74 18.91
N ALA A 133 2.23 7.37 18.73
CA ALA A 133 3.28 7.50 19.74
C ALA A 133 3.52 8.95 20.14
N THR A 134 3.25 9.90 19.23
CA THR A 134 3.35 11.35 19.50
C THR A 134 2.06 11.98 20.06
N GLY A 135 1.02 11.17 20.28
CA GLY A 135 -0.19 11.58 21.02
C GLY A 135 -1.39 11.95 20.17
N SER A 136 -1.37 11.64 18.87
CA SER A 136 -2.59 11.72 18.06
C SER A 136 -3.62 10.68 18.52
N SER A 137 -4.91 10.99 18.43
CA SER A 137 -5.94 9.97 18.62
C SER A 137 -5.88 8.95 17.48
N VAL A 138 -6.33 7.71 17.75
CA VAL A 138 -6.38 6.62 16.77
C VAL A 138 -7.09 7.05 15.49
N LYS A 139 -8.24 7.69 15.63
CA LYS A 139 -9.01 8.23 14.49
C LYS A 139 -8.19 9.19 13.65
N LYS A 140 -7.52 10.16 14.28
CA LYS A 140 -6.68 11.14 13.59
C LYS A 140 -5.50 10.47 12.91
N ALA A 141 -4.83 9.52 13.57
CA ALA A 141 -3.70 8.79 13.02
C ALA A 141 -4.09 7.96 11.79
N ILE A 142 -5.25 7.27 11.82
CA ILE A 142 -5.77 6.53 10.66
C ILE A 142 -6.00 7.46 9.48
N LEU A 143 -6.74 8.55 9.67
CA LEU A 143 -7.12 9.46 8.59
C LEU A 143 -5.92 10.20 8.00
N LEU A 144 -4.98 10.67 8.84
CA LEU A 144 -3.77 11.33 8.36
C LEU A 144 -2.82 10.37 7.64
N SER A 145 -2.65 9.14 8.16
CA SER A 145 -1.85 8.12 7.47
C SER A 145 -2.42 7.78 6.09
N ALA A 146 -3.75 7.62 6.00
CA ALA A 146 -4.44 7.38 4.74
C ALA A 146 -4.31 8.56 3.76
N LEU A 147 -4.39 9.79 4.26
CA LEU A 147 -4.19 11.00 3.44
C LEU A 147 -2.75 11.08 2.91
N LEU A 148 -1.75 10.84 3.76
CA LEU A 148 -0.34 10.82 3.34
C LEU A 148 -0.08 9.73 2.30
N PHE A 149 -0.67 8.54 2.48
CA PHE A 149 -0.61 7.45 1.53
C PHE A 149 -1.23 7.83 0.17
N SER A 150 -2.41 8.44 0.18
CA SER A 150 -3.04 8.94 -1.04
C SER A 150 -2.19 10.01 -1.73
N LEU A 151 -1.73 11.02 -0.98
CA LEU A 151 -0.93 12.12 -1.53
C LEU A 151 0.43 11.65 -2.08
N PHE A 152 1.00 10.57 -1.56
CA PHE A 152 2.21 9.96 -2.13
C PHE A 152 2.04 9.63 -3.61
N HIS A 153 0.85 9.17 -4.03
CA HIS A 153 0.58 8.82 -5.43
C HIS A 153 0.63 10.02 -6.39
N LEU A 154 0.64 11.26 -5.88
CA LEU A 154 0.95 12.43 -6.71
C LEU A 154 2.35 12.33 -7.36
N SER A 155 3.24 11.51 -6.80
CA SER A 155 4.54 11.21 -7.42
C SER A 155 4.40 10.67 -8.86
N ASN A 156 3.29 9.99 -9.18
CA ASN A 156 3.03 9.44 -10.51
C ASN A 156 2.86 10.52 -11.59
N ILE A 157 2.59 11.77 -11.20
CA ILE A 157 2.62 12.91 -12.12
C ILE A 157 4.03 13.10 -12.69
N ALA A 158 5.08 12.77 -11.93
CA ALA A 158 6.46 12.81 -12.43
C ALA A 158 6.73 11.80 -13.55
N ALA A 159 5.92 10.73 -13.63
CA ALA A 159 5.89 9.77 -14.74
C ALA A 159 4.79 10.07 -15.77
N GLY A 160 4.28 11.30 -15.83
CA GLY A 160 3.34 11.76 -16.85
C GLY A 160 1.88 11.31 -16.66
N GLN A 161 1.50 10.81 -15.45
CA GLN A 161 0.09 10.49 -15.20
C GLN A 161 -0.77 11.77 -15.24
N GLY A 162 -1.85 11.73 -16.03
CA GLY A 162 -2.77 12.84 -16.24
C GLY A 162 -3.92 12.93 -15.25
N VAL A 163 -5.13 13.20 -15.73
CA VAL A 163 -6.34 13.38 -14.91
C VAL A 163 -6.76 12.13 -14.15
N GLU A 164 -6.31 10.96 -14.55
CA GLU A 164 -6.53 9.66 -13.91
C GLU A 164 -6.00 9.63 -12.47
N ILE A 165 -5.05 10.52 -12.15
CA ILE A 165 -4.54 10.67 -10.78
C ILE A 165 -5.66 10.96 -9.76
N ILE A 166 -6.72 11.64 -10.18
CA ILE A 166 -7.85 12.00 -9.27
C ILE A 166 -8.54 10.72 -8.77
N SER A 167 -8.82 9.78 -9.68
CA SER A 167 -9.43 8.50 -9.32
C SER A 167 -8.48 7.64 -8.47
N GLN A 168 -7.18 7.64 -8.81
CA GLN A 168 -6.17 6.95 -8.02
C GLN A 168 -6.09 7.51 -6.59
N LEU A 169 -6.06 8.83 -6.42
CA LEU A 169 -6.05 9.45 -5.09
C LEU A 169 -7.27 9.06 -4.26
N ALA A 170 -8.46 9.01 -4.87
CA ALA A 170 -9.66 8.60 -4.17
C ALA A 170 -9.61 7.13 -3.72
N ILE A 171 -9.21 6.22 -4.62
CA ILE A 171 -9.11 4.78 -4.34
C ILE A 171 -8.02 4.52 -3.29
N THR A 172 -6.85 5.12 -3.43
CA THR A 172 -5.74 4.93 -2.49
C THR A 172 -6.02 5.54 -1.12
N PHE A 173 -6.78 6.65 -1.05
CA PHE A 173 -7.28 7.15 0.24
C PHE A 173 -8.20 6.13 0.92
N MET A 174 -9.15 5.58 0.18
CA MET A 174 -10.07 4.56 0.71
C MET A 174 -9.31 3.32 1.20
N MET A 175 -8.39 2.77 0.38
CA MET A 175 -7.52 1.66 0.78
C MET A 175 -6.63 2.04 1.95
N GLY A 176 -6.09 3.25 1.97
CA GLY A 176 -5.30 3.78 3.08
C GLY A 176 -6.04 3.73 4.42
N VAL A 177 -7.33 4.12 4.44
CA VAL A 177 -8.18 4.02 5.64
C VAL A 177 -8.41 2.55 6.03
N VAL A 178 -8.70 1.68 5.07
CA VAL A 178 -8.95 0.25 5.31
C VAL A 178 -7.71 -0.39 5.92
N LEU A 179 -6.54 -0.26 5.29
CA LEU A 179 -5.29 -0.86 5.77
C LEU A 179 -4.86 -0.30 7.13
N ALA A 180 -4.98 1.03 7.34
CA ALA A 180 -4.66 1.62 8.64
C ALA A 180 -5.62 1.16 9.74
N TYR A 181 -6.91 0.97 9.44
CA TYR A 181 -7.87 0.42 10.38
C TYR A 181 -7.61 -1.07 10.69
N ILE A 182 -7.30 -1.87 9.67
CA ILE A 182 -6.90 -3.28 9.86
C ILE A 182 -5.63 -3.35 10.71
N TYR A 183 -4.63 -2.51 10.43
CA TYR A 183 -3.42 -2.44 11.23
C TYR A 183 -3.71 -2.06 12.69
N TYR A 184 -4.60 -1.09 12.93
CA TYR A 184 -5.07 -0.77 14.28
C TYR A 184 -5.68 -1.97 15.01
N LYS A 185 -6.46 -2.80 14.31
CA LYS A 185 -7.19 -3.94 14.88
C LYS A 185 -6.31 -5.17 15.11
N THR A 186 -5.34 -5.39 14.24
CA THR A 186 -4.50 -6.59 14.24
C THR A 186 -3.12 -6.35 14.86
N GLU A 187 -2.68 -5.10 14.86
CA GLU A 187 -1.32 -4.66 15.21
C GLU A 187 -0.22 -5.38 14.40
N SER A 188 -0.57 -6.14 13.37
CA SER A 188 0.35 -6.94 12.56
C SER A 188 0.73 -6.19 11.29
N ILE A 189 2.01 -5.82 11.18
CA ILE A 189 2.54 -5.22 9.94
C ILE A 189 2.59 -6.27 8.82
N LEU A 190 2.89 -7.52 9.15
CA LEU A 190 2.92 -8.61 8.18
C LEU A 190 1.55 -8.79 7.52
N TYR A 191 0.47 -8.72 8.30
CA TYR A 191 -0.87 -8.93 7.77
C TYR A 191 -1.29 -7.85 6.77
N VAL A 192 -1.01 -6.59 7.05
CA VAL A 192 -1.32 -5.50 6.09
C VAL A 192 -0.41 -5.53 4.86
N ILE A 193 0.86 -5.94 5.02
CA ILE A 193 1.77 -6.20 3.88
C ILE A 193 1.20 -7.31 2.98
N ILE A 194 0.69 -8.41 3.56
CA ILE A 194 0.07 -9.50 2.77
C ILE A 194 -1.17 -9.01 2.03
N ILE A 195 -2.04 -8.24 2.67
CA ILE A 195 -3.23 -7.68 2.01
C ILE A 195 -2.83 -6.80 0.83
N HIS A 196 -1.89 -5.87 1.05
CA HIS A 196 -1.41 -4.96 0.03
C HIS A 196 -0.75 -5.71 -1.13
N PHE A 197 0.18 -6.59 -0.83
CA PHE A 197 0.84 -7.47 -1.79
C PHE A 197 -0.16 -8.24 -2.67
N MET A 198 -1.14 -8.91 -2.06
CA MET A 198 -2.14 -9.69 -2.78
C MET A 198 -3.01 -8.82 -3.69
N TRP A 199 -3.33 -7.61 -3.22
CA TRP A 199 -4.08 -6.64 -3.99
C TRP A 199 -3.32 -6.23 -5.26
N ASP A 200 -2.09 -5.75 -5.12
CA ASP A 200 -1.27 -5.29 -6.25
C ASP A 200 -0.92 -6.42 -7.21
N LEU A 201 -0.58 -7.60 -6.67
CA LEU A 201 -0.30 -8.77 -7.50
C LEU A 201 -1.50 -9.12 -8.39
N SER A 202 -2.72 -9.08 -7.85
CA SER A 202 -3.93 -9.36 -8.63
C SER A 202 -4.17 -8.31 -9.72
N LEU A 203 -3.93 -7.04 -9.41
CA LEU A 203 -4.04 -5.95 -10.39
C LEU A 203 -3.04 -6.14 -11.53
N PHE A 204 -1.76 -6.33 -11.22
CA PHE A 204 -0.71 -6.51 -12.23
C PHE A 204 -0.96 -7.72 -13.13
N ILE A 205 -1.33 -8.87 -12.55
CA ILE A 205 -1.53 -10.10 -13.31
C ILE A 205 -2.79 -10.03 -14.17
N VAL A 206 -3.91 -9.55 -13.63
CA VAL A 206 -5.15 -9.42 -14.41
C VAL A 206 -4.95 -8.46 -15.57
N THR A 207 -4.36 -7.30 -15.33
CA THR A 207 -4.11 -6.29 -16.39
C THR A 207 -3.13 -6.80 -17.45
N ALA A 208 -2.08 -7.54 -17.05
CA ALA A 208 -1.04 -7.99 -17.99
C ALA A 208 -1.44 -9.20 -18.85
N PHE A 209 -2.27 -10.10 -18.31
CA PHE A 209 -2.53 -11.40 -18.94
C PHE A 209 -3.98 -11.62 -19.35
N THR A 210 -4.84 -10.63 -19.19
CA THR A 210 -6.24 -10.74 -19.61
C THR A 210 -6.72 -9.40 -20.19
N ASN A 211 -7.78 -9.48 -21.02
CA ASN A 211 -8.55 -8.29 -21.42
C ASN A 211 -9.71 -8.02 -20.44
N ALA A 212 -9.53 -8.41 -19.17
CA ALA A 212 -10.61 -8.39 -18.17
C ALA A 212 -10.57 -7.14 -17.25
N ASP A 213 -10.01 -6.03 -17.72
CA ASP A 213 -9.93 -4.78 -16.93
C ASP A 213 -11.32 -4.32 -16.44
N SER A 214 -12.36 -4.50 -17.26
CA SER A 214 -13.74 -4.20 -16.86
C SER A 214 -14.23 -5.10 -15.72
N LEU A 215 -13.90 -6.39 -15.74
CA LEU A 215 -14.22 -7.33 -14.67
C LEU A 215 -13.43 -7.00 -13.40
N LEU A 216 -12.13 -6.73 -13.56
CA LEU A 216 -11.25 -6.32 -12.45
C LEU A 216 -11.83 -5.09 -11.74
N ASN A 217 -12.17 -4.04 -12.49
CA ASN A 217 -12.76 -2.82 -11.94
C ASN A 217 -14.14 -3.08 -11.33
N ALA A 218 -14.97 -3.90 -11.96
CA ALA A 218 -16.29 -4.27 -11.46
C ALA A 218 -16.25 -5.04 -10.14
N VAL A 219 -15.16 -5.75 -9.86
CA VAL A 219 -14.98 -6.51 -8.62
C VAL A 219 -14.23 -5.68 -7.57
N SER A 220 -13.10 -5.09 -7.94
CA SER A 220 -12.20 -4.41 -7.00
C SER A 220 -12.80 -3.13 -6.42
N ILE A 221 -13.44 -2.29 -7.22
CA ILE A 221 -14.00 -1.00 -6.77
C ILE A 221 -15.10 -1.19 -5.71
N PRO A 222 -16.14 -2.05 -5.91
CA PRO A 222 -17.14 -2.32 -4.88
C PRO A 222 -16.55 -2.87 -3.58
N ILE A 223 -15.51 -3.71 -3.66
CA ILE A 223 -14.84 -4.26 -2.48
C ILE A 223 -14.16 -3.13 -1.70
N VAL A 224 -13.37 -2.29 -2.35
CA VAL A 224 -12.72 -1.14 -1.71
C VAL A 224 -13.75 -0.24 -1.06
N ILE A 225 -14.83 0.11 -1.77
CA ILE A 225 -15.90 0.97 -1.23
C ILE A 225 -16.60 0.30 -0.03
N GLY A 226 -16.93 -1.00 -0.13
CA GLY A 226 -17.57 -1.75 0.94
C GLY A 226 -16.72 -1.79 2.22
N TYR A 227 -15.45 -2.13 2.09
CA TYR A 227 -14.52 -2.14 3.22
C TYR A 227 -14.20 -0.73 3.74
N PHE A 228 -14.13 0.27 2.88
CA PHE A 228 -13.99 1.66 3.30
C PHE A 228 -15.19 2.11 4.15
N ILE A 229 -16.42 1.84 3.71
CA ILE A 229 -17.63 2.16 4.48
C ILE A 229 -17.61 1.43 5.84
N TRP A 230 -17.24 0.14 5.86
CA TRP A 230 -17.09 -0.63 7.08
C TRP A 230 -16.03 -0.03 8.02
N ALA A 231 -14.84 0.25 7.52
CA ALA A 231 -13.76 0.85 8.29
C ALA A 231 -14.16 2.23 8.82
N MET A 232 -14.70 3.11 7.98
CA MET A 232 -15.13 4.46 8.36
C MET A 232 -16.23 4.44 9.43
N LYS A 233 -17.24 3.58 9.32
CA LYS A 233 -18.26 3.43 10.38
C LYS A 233 -17.65 3.11 11.74
N ASN A 234 -16.59 2.31 11.78
CA ASN A 234 -15.91 1.94 13.01
C ASN A 234 -14.94 3.04 13.48
N VAL A 235 -14.18 3.66 12.57
CA VAL A 235 -13.28 4.78 12.87
C VAL A 235 -14.03 5.97 13.44
N LEU A 236 -15.23 6.27 12.93
CA LEU A 236 -16.06 7.37 13.42
C LEU A 236 -16.55 7.16 14.86
N LYS A 237 -16.69 5.89 15.31
CA LYS A 237 -17.08 5.53 16.69
C LYS A 237 -15.92 5.56 17.67
N LEU A 238 -14.67 5.63 17.21
CA LEU A 238 -13.51 5.75 18.11
C LEU A 238 -13.58 7.08 18.87
N LYS A 239 -13.39 6.98 20.19
CA LYS A 239 -13.35 8.17 21.07
C LYS A 239 -12.20 9.09 20.66
N LYS A 240 -12.39 10.38 20.89
CA LYS A 240 -11.36 11.41 20.65
C LYS A 240 -10.12 11.17 21.47
#